data_21f0ab2a20278b3bc10e40c303231746
#
_entry.id   21f0ab2a20278b3bc10e40c303231746
#
_cell.length_a   1.000
_cell.length_b   1.000
_cell.length_c   1.000
_cell.angle_alpha   90.00
_cell.angle_beta   90.00
_cell.angle_gamma   90.00
#
_symmetry.space_group_name_H-M   'P 1'
#
loop_
_entity.id
_entity.type
_entity.pdbx_description
1 polymer ?
#
loop_
_entity_poly.entity_id
_entity_poly.type
_entity_poly.pdbx_seq_one_letter_code
_entity_poly.pdbx_strand_id
1 'polypeptide(L)'
;LYSKADHLITPTPYSKTLLEGYGIKVPISAISNGIDLSRFYPSEEKEQKFREYFKIDEEKKVIICVGLFFERKGITDFIEVARQLPEYQFIWFGDTPMYSIPKNIRQLVKEDHPENVIFPGYIKGDVIEGAYAAANLFFFPSREETEGIVVLEALASQQQVLVRDIPVYQGWLVANENCYMGHSIEEFKKYIEGLLEGKIPSTREAGYQVAEQKSIKQIGYELKEVYETVLS
;
A
#
# COMPACT_ATOMS: atom_id res chain seq x y z
N LEU A 1 -2.36 -11.30 -27.93
CA LEU A 1 -3.06 -10.02 -27.73
C LEU A 1 -2.04 -8.86 -27.80
N TYR A 2 -1.01 -8.88 -26.98
CA TYR A 2 0.00 -7.82 -26.85
C TYR A 2 0.80 -7.54 -28.13
N SER A 3 1.04 -8.54 -28.97
CA SER A 3 1.80 -8.40 -30.23
C SER A 3 1.12 -7.56 -31.31
N LYS A 4 -0.09 -7.05 -31.08
CA LYS A 4 -0.85 -6.17 -31.99
C LYS A 4 -0.83 -4.72 -31.55
N ALA A 5 -0.23 -4.42 -30.39
CA ALA A 5 -0.06 -3.06 -29.93
C ALA A 5 1.19 -2.42 -30.56
N ASP A 6 1.18 -1.12 -30.72
CA ASP A 6 2.36 -0.35 -31.19
C ASP A 6 3.33 -0.10 -30.04
N HIS A 7 2.79 0.03 -28.81
CA HIS A 7 3.54 0.22 -27.56
C HIS A 7 2.77 -0.37 -26.39
N LEU A 8 3.46 -0.86 -25.36
CA LEU A 8 2.87 -1.32 -24.11
C LEU A 8 3.33 -0.44 -22.94
N ILE A 9 2.43 -0.21 -22.01
CA ILE A 9 2.72 0.49 -20.76
C ILE A 9 2.43 -0.45 -19.60
N THR A 10 3.32 -0.49 -18.62
CA THR A 10 3.18 -1.28 -17.40
C THR A 10 3.65 -0.47 -16.20
N PRO A 11 3.11 -0.67 -14.98
CA PRO A 11 3.30 0.30 -13.91
C PRO A 11 4.69 0.33 -13.29
N THR A 12 5.50 -0.74 -13.45
CA THR A 12 6.81 -0.82 -12.80
C THR A 12 7.90 -1.41 -13.71
N PRO A 13 9.19 -1.10 -13.46
CA PRO A 13 10.29 -1.77 -14.14
C PRO A 13 10.26 -3.30 -13.98
N TYR A 14 9.84 -3.79 -12.82
CA TYR A 14 9.67 -5.22 -12.57
C TYR A 14 8.62 -5.85 -13.50
N SER A 15 7.44 -5.24 -13.61
CA SER A 15 6.39 -5.71 -14.51
C SER A 15 6.83 -5.65 -15.98
N LYS A 16 7.62 -4.64 -16.37
CA LYS A 16 8.23 -4.55 -17.71
C LYS A 16 9.15 -5.76 -17.95
N THR A 17 10.07 -6.04 -17.03
CA THR A 17 11.00 -7.17 -17.14
C THR A 17 10.25 -8.51 -17.27
N LEU A 18 9.16 -8.69 -16.54
CA LEU A 18 8.31 -9.89 -16.68
C LEU A 18 7.70 -10.03 -18.08
N LEU A 19 7.17 -8.93 -18.63
CA LEU A 19 6.58 -8.92 -19.98
C LEU A 19 7.65 -9.19 -21.06
N GLU A 20 8.81 -8.60 -20.93
CA GLU A 20 9.95 -8.85 -21.83
C GLU A 20 10.39 -10.32 -21.78
N GLY A 21 10.38 -10.93 -20.59
CA GLY A 21 10.68 -12.35 -20.37
C GLY A 21 9.70 -13.30 -21.07
N TYR A 22 8.46 -12.88 -21.36
CA TYR A 22 7.52 -13.63 -22.18
C TYR A 22 7.77 -13.54 -23.70
N GLY A 23 8.87 -12.89 -24.12
CA GLY A 23 9.25 -12.78 -25.54
C GLY A 23 8.42 -11.78 -26.33
N ILE A 24 7.78 -10.83 -25.67
CA ILE A 24 7.07 -9.71 -26.30
C ILE A 24 8.09 -8.82 -27.01
N LYS A 25 7.83 -8.52 -28.30
CA LYS A 25 8.72 -7.73 -29.15
C LYS A 25 8.30 -6.26 -29.29
N VAL A 26 7.10 -5.94 -28.84
CA VAL A 26 6.57 -4.58 -28.82
C VAL A 26 7.36 -3.74 -27.79
N PRO A 27 7.68 -2.48 -28.05
CA PRO A 27 8.30 -1.59 -27.07
C PRO A 27 7.46 -1.51 -25.78
N ILE A 28 8.11 -1.53 -24.64
CA ILE A 28 7.45 -1.47 -23.33
C ILE A 28 8.03 -0.36 -22.49
N SER A 29 7.19 0.55 -22.00
CA SER A 29 7.56 1.57 -21.01
C SER A 29 7.01 1.22 -19.63
N ALA A 30 7.83 1.44 -18.61
CA ALA A 30 7.40 1.35 -17.21
C ALA A 30 6.95 2.75 -16.76
N ILE A 31 5.65 2.97 -16.67
CA ILE A 31 5.05 4.25 -16.25
C ILE A 31 4.02 3.94 -15.17
N SER A 32 4.17 4.56 -14.01
CA SER A 32 3.29 4.38 -12.84
C SER A 32 1.83 4.70 -13.17
N ASN A 33 0.89 4.11 -12.44
CA ASN A 33 -0.52 4.51 -12.48
C ASN A 33 -0.73 5.92 -11.90
N GLY A 34 0.24 6.42 -11.15
CA GLY A 34 0.20 7.74 -10.53
C GLY A 34 -0.66 7.81 -9.27
N ILE A 35 -0.50 8.91 -8.54
CA ILE A 35 -1.24 9.22 -7.32
C ILE A 35 -1.83 10.63 -7.38
N ASP A 36 -3.08 10.75 -6.94
CA ASP A 36 -3.76 12.05 -6.81
C ASP A 36 -3.43 12.69 -5.47
N LEU A 37 -2.47 13.60 -5.46
CA LEU A 37 -2.04 14.34 -4.27
C LEU A 37 -3.12 15.29 -3.73
N SER A 38 -4.17 15.58 -4.49
CA SER A 38 -5.28 16.40 -3.99
C SER A 38 -6.26 15.62 -3.12
N ARG A 39 -6.21 14.28 -3.17
CA ARG A 39 -7.02 13.39 -2.36
C ARG A 39 -6.27 12.87 -1.13
N PHE A 40 -5.02 12.48 -1.32
CA PHE A 40 -4.19 11.83 -0.31
C PHE A 40 -3.15 12.84 0.21
N TYR A 41 -3.43 13.41 1.37
CA TYR A 41 -2.60 14.39 2.06
C TYR A 41 -2.92 14.40 3.56
N PRO A 42 -1.99 14.84 4.42
CA PRO A 42 -2.24 15.03 5.84
C PRO A 42 -3.40 16.02 6.08
N SER A 43 -4.40 15.66 6.89
CA SER A 43 -5.57 16.48 7.15
C SER A 43 -6.16 16.17 8.52
N GLU A 44 -6.12 17.14 9.43
CA GLU A 44 -6.72 17.03 10.76
C GLU A 44 -8.23 16.76 10.69
N GLU A 45 -8.95 17.41 9.77
CA GLU A 45 -10.40 17.21 9.58
C GLU A 45 -10.72 15.76 9.19
N LYS A 46 -9.95 15.18 8.22
CA LYS A 46 -10.16 13.80 7.79
C LYS A 46 -9.73 12.82 8.90
N GLU A 47 -8.66 13.12 9.62
CA GLU A 47 -8.23 12.35 10.79
C GLU A 47 -9.32 12.27 11.84
N GLN A 48 -9.91 13.40 12.21
CA GLN A 48 -10.99 13.45 13.18
C GLN A 48 -12.20 12.61 12.74
N LYS A 49 -12.64 12.74 11.48
CA LYS A 49 -13.73 11.93 10.91
C LYS A 49 -13.44 10.43 10.99
N PHE A 50 -12.21 10.02 10.72
CA PHE A 50 -11.80 8.62 10.83
C PHE A 50 -11.86 8.13 12.29
N ARG A 51 -11.28 8.88 13.23
CA ARG A 51 -11.27 8.51 14.66
C ARG A 51 -12.68 8.46 15.26
N GLU A 52 -13.54 9.41 14.91
CA GLU A 52 -14.96 9.42 15.31
C GLU A 52 -15.72 8.21 14.75
N TYR A 53 -15.53 7.89 13.46
CA TYR A 53 -16.19 6.76 12.80
C TYR A 53 -15.89 5.42 13.48
N PHE A 54 -14.63 5.19 13.83
CA PHE A 54 -14.18 3.95 14.47
C PHE A 54 -14.19 4.03 16.01
N LYS A 55 -14.53 5.17 16.60
CA LYS A 55 -14.48 5.43 18.05
C LYS A 55 -13.12 5.09 18.66
N ILE A 56 -12.06 5.58 18.00
CA ILE A 56 -10.67 5.35 18.40
C ILE A 56 -10.18 6.54 19.22
N ASP A 57 -9.69 6.27 20.43
CA ASP A 57 -9.10 7.27 21.30
C ASP A 57 -7.86 7.91 20.66
N GLU A 58 -7.63 9.20 20.93
CA GLU A 58 -6.49 9.96 20.37
C GLU A 58 -5.13 9.32 20.68
N GLU A 59 -4.98 8.78 21.89
CA GLU A 59 -3.75 8.13 22.35
C GLU A 59 -3.50 6.77 21.69
N LYS A 60 -4.54 6.14 21.10
CA LYS A 60 -4.42 4.81 20.51
C LYS A 60 -3.63 4.85 19.22
N LYS A 61 -2.53 4.12 19.16
CA LYS A 61 -1.74 3.95 17.93
C LYS A 61 -2.48 3.03 16.97
N VAL A 62 -2.58 3.48 15.72
CA VAL A 62 -3.35 2.79 14.65
C VAL A 62 -2.42 2.37 13.53
N ILE A 63 -2.55 1.13 13.12
CA ILE A 63 -1.87 0.51 11.98
C ILE A 63 -2.91 0.12 10.95
N ILE A 64 -2.76 0.60 9.73
CA ILE A 64 -3.72 0.29 8.67
C ILE A 64 -3.10 -0.53 7.54
N CYS A 65 -3.95 -1.29 6.87
CA CYS A 65 -3.70 -1.93 5.59
C CYS A 65 -4.90 -1.73 4.66
N VAL A 66 -4.64 -1.66 3.36
CA VAL A 66 -5.71 -1.59 2.35
C VAL A 66 -5.49 -2.68 1.30
N GLY A 67 -6.46 -3.57 1.14
CA GLY A 67 -6.34 -4.67 0.20
C GLY A 67 -7.51 -5.63 0.19
N LEU A 68 -7.60 -6.45 -0.85
CA LEU A 68 -8.57 -7.54 -0.93
C LEU A 68 -8.20 -8.68 0.05
N PHE A 69 -9.17 -9.48 0.46
CA PHE A 69 -8.98 -10.60 1.39
C PHE A 69 -8.37 -11.83 0.70
N PHE A 70 -7.15 -11.70 0.20
CA PHE A 70 -6.40 -12.78 -0.39
C PHE A 70 -5.11 -13.07 0.39
N GLU A 71 -4.71 -14.33 0.45
CA GLU A 71 -3.48 -14.74 1.13
C GLU A 71 -2.24 -14.04 0.55
N ARG A 72 -2.19 -13.87 -0.79
CA ARG A 72 -1.11 -13.14 -1.46
C ARG A 72 -1.00 -11.67 -1.02
N LYS A 73 -2.08 -11.07 -0.48
CA LYS A 73 -2.05 -9.71 0.08
C LYS A 73 -1.49 -9.66 1.51
N GLY A 74 -1.14 -10.83 2.07
CA GLY A 74 -0.51 -10.91 3.40
C GLY A 74 -1.47 -10.78 4.58
N ILE A 75 -2.77 -11.05 4.38
CA ILE A 75 -3.79 -10.94 5.43
C ILE A 75 -3.48 -11.83 6.64
N THR A 76 -2.91 -13.02 6.41
CA THR A 76 -2.47 -13.94 7.45
C THR A 76 -1.34 -13.35 8.28
N ASP A 77 -0.37 -12.72 7.62
CA ASP A 77 0.77 -12.10 8.29
C ASP A 77 0.35 -10.85 9.09
N PHE A 78 -0.58 -10.07 8.53
CA PHE A 78 -1.16 -8.90 9.23
C PHE A 78 -1.86 -9.30 10.54
N ILE A 79 -2.69 -10.36 10.50
CA ILE A 79 -3.41 -10.86 11.67
C ILE A 79 -2.42 -11.44 12.70
N GLU A 80 -1.40 -12.18 12.24
CA GLU A 80 -0.42 -12.78 13.14
C GLU A 80 0.44 -11.71 13.83
N VAL A 81 0.85 -10.68 13.12
CA VAL A 81 1.54 -9.52 13.73
C VAL A 81 0.62 -8.81 14.74
N ALA A 82 -0.64 -8.60 14.40
CA ALA A 82 -1.60 -7.98 15.31
C ALA A 82 -1.82 -8.79 16.59
N ARG A 83 -1.81 -10.13 16.50
CA ARG A 83 -1.92 -11.04 17.65
C ARG A 83 -0.75 -10.88 18.63
N GLN A 84 0.44 -10.55 18.11
CA GLN A 84 1.64 -10.33 18.91
C GLN A 84 1.82 -8.90 19.43
N LEU A 85 0.95 -7.96 18.97
CA LEU A 85 0.98 -6.54 19.33
C LEU A 85 -0.41 -6.05 19.78
N PRO A 86 -0.97 -6.59 20.88
CA PRO A 86 -2.34 -6.33 21.32
C PRO A 86 -2.56 -4.88 21.79
N GLU A 87 -1.51 -4.13 22.09
CA GLU A 87 -1.55 -2.74 22.52
C GLU A 87 -1.91 -1.77 21.37
N TYR A 88 -1.69 -2.14 20.09
CA TYR A 88 -2.01 -1.31 18.93
C TYR A 88 -3.33 -1.73 18.29
N GLN A 89 -4.00 -0.78 17.64
CA GLN A 89 -5.19 -1.04 16.84
C GLN A 89 -4.79 -1.33 15.40
N PHE A 90 -5.25 -2.44 14.85
CA PHE A 90 -5.05 -2.82 13.46
C PHE A 90 -6.35 -2.73 12.69
N ILE A 91 -6.34 -2.13 11.50
CA ILE A 91 -7.53 -2.01 10.66
C ILE A 91 -7.17 -2.40 9.22
N TRP A 92 -7.84 -3.39 8.69
CA TRP A 92 -7.68 -3.81 7.30
C TRP A 92 -8.88 -3.37 6.47
N PHE A 93 -8.69 -2.38 5.62
CA PHE A 93 -9.70 -1.89 4.69
C PHE A 93 -9.73 -2.71 3.41
N GLY A 94 -10.92 -3.02 2.94
CA GLY A 94 -11.18 -3.73 1.71
C GLY A 94 -12.33 -4.71 1.86
N ASP A 95 -12.85 -5.15 0.74
CA ASP A 95 -13.92 -6.12 0.69
C ASP A 95 -13.66 -7.14 -0.41
N THR A 96 -14.01 -8.37 -0.12
CA THR A 96 -13.98 -9.45 -1.08
C THR A 96 -15.19 -10.34 -0.79
N PRO A 97 -16.04 -10.64 -1.79
CA PRO A 97 -17.18 -11.50 -1.57
C PRO A 97 -16.78 -12.81 -0.90
N MET A 98 -17.38 -13.11 0.24
CA MET A 98 -16.97 -14.24 1.10
C MET A 98 -17.01 -15.60 0.38
N TYR A 99 -17.83 -15.74 -0.65
CA TYR A 99 -17.87 -16.97 -1.47
C TYR A 99 -16.66 -17.13 -2.41
N SER A 100 -15.95 -16.02 -2.70
CA SER A 100 -14.80 -16.01 -3.63
C SER A 100 -13.44 -16.18 -2.94
N ILE A 101 -13.41 -16.21 -1.60
CA ILE A 101 -12.17 -16.39 -0.83
C ILE A 101 -12.08 -17.79 -0.22
N PRO A 102 -10.85 -18.34 -0.05
CA PRO A 102 -10.63 -19.63 0.60
C PRO A 102 -11.24 -19.70 1.99
N LYS A 103 -11.67 -20.91 2.39
CA LYS A 103 -12.35 -21.13 3.67
C LYS A 103 -11.53 -20.67 4.88
N ASN A 104 -10.22 -20.94 4.88
CA ASN A 104 -9.29 -20.52 5.93
C ASN A 104 -9.23 -19.00 6.09
N ILE A 105 -9.13 -18.25 4.98
CA ILE A 105 -9.13 -16.76 5.03
C ILE A 105 -10.48 -16.24 5.50
N ARG A 106 -11.58 -16.85 5.04
CA ARG A 106 -12.92 -16.50 5.48
C ARG A 106 -13.11 -16.68 7.00
N GLN A 107 -12.58 -17.75 7.55
CA GLN A 107 -12.62 -18.02 8.98
C GLN A 107 -11.79 -16.99 9.77
N LEU A 108 -10.58 -16.68 9.30
CA LEU A 108 -9.74 -15.63 9.89
C LEU A 108 -10.45 -14.28 9.96
N VAL A 109 -11.06 -13.84 8.84
CA VAL A 109 -11.72 -12.52 8.78
C VAL A 109 -12.99 -12.47 9.64
N LYS A 110 -13.71 -13.58 9.80
CA LYS A 110 -14.99 -13.59 10.53
C LYS A 110 -14.87 -13.88 12.02
N GLU A 111 -13.97 -14.78 12.40
CA GLU A 111 -14.03 -15.43 13.72
C GLU A 111 -12.68 -15.56 14.41
N ASP A 112 -11.59 -15.76 13.64
CA ASP A 112 -10.29 -16.17 14.20
C ASP A 112 -9.23 -15.09 14.10
N HIS A 113 -9.62 -13.82 14.39
CA HIS A 113 -8.68 -12.70 14.52
C HIS A 113 -8.71 -12.17 15.97
N PRO A 114 -7.63 -11.52 16.44
CA PRO A 114 -7.60 -10.91 17.75
C PRO A 114 -8.50 -9.67 17.82
N GLU A 115 -8.94 -9.31 19.03
CA GLU A 115 -9.87 -8.19 19.27
C GLU A 115 -9.35 -6.84 18.77
N ASN A 116 -8.03 -6.67 18.70
CA ASN A 116 -7.39 -5.46 18.19
C ASN A 116 -7.34 -5.37 16.65
N VAL A 117 -7.99 -6.28 15.92
CA VAL A 117 -8.14 -6.22 14.45
C VAL A 117 -9.57 -5.89 14.06
N ILE A 118 -9.73 -4.90 13.18
CA ILE A 118 -11.03 -4.52 12.60
C ILE A 118 -10.98 -4.75 11.09
N PHE A 119 -12.04 -5.38 10.55
CA PHE A 119 -12.32 -5.53 9.12
C PHE A 119 -13.60 -4.74 8.76
N PRO A 120 -13.51 -3.44 8.47
CA PRO A 120 -14.70 -2.62 8.22
C PRO A 120 -15.33 -2.84 6.83
N GLY A 121 -14.67 -3.65 5.98
CA GLY A 121 -15.08 -3.82 4.61
C GLY A 121 -14.61 -2.67 3.71
N TYR A 122 -15.37 -2.39 2.64
CA TYR A 122 -15.06 -1.34 1.68
C TYR A 122 -15.62 0.02 2.15
N ILE A 123 -14.73 0.91 2.52
CA ILE A 123 -15.04 2.28 2.96
C ILE A 123 -14.61 3.28 1.87
N LYS A 124 -15.42 4.33 1.64
CA LYS A 124 -15.18 5.39 0.65
C LYS A 124 -15.08 6.77 1.28
N GLY A 125 -14.53 7.70 0.50
CA GLY A 125 -14.51 9.14 0.82
C GLY A 125 -13.64 9.46 2.02
N ASP A 126 -14.06 10.47 2.78
CA ASP A 126 -13.26 11.07 3.85
C ASP A 126 -12.78 10.09 4.92
N VAL A 127 -13.52 9.01 5.19
CA VAL A 127 -13.14 8.04 6.22
C VAL A 127 -11.91 7.23 5.82
N ILE A 128 -11.82 6.73 4.58
CA ILE A 128 -10.63 6.02 4.13
C ILE A 128 -9.45 6.98 3.90
N GLU A 129 -9.71 8.16 3.34
CA GLU A 129 -8.69 9.20 3.20
C GLU A 129 -8.18 9.67 4.57
N GLY A 130 -9.10 9.75 5.56
CA GLY A 130 -8.77 10.01 6.96
C GLY A 130 -7.97 8.89 7.62
N ALA A 131 -8.24 7.63 7.27
CA ALA A 131 -7.43 6.52 7.75
C ALA A 131 -5.96 6.65 7.31
N TYR A 132 -5.73 7.03 6.05
CA TYR A 132 -4.38 7.33 5.57
C TYR A 132 -3.76 8.56 6.26
N ALA A 133 -4.55 9.59 6.59
CA ALA A 133 -4.04 10.77 7.29
C ALA A 133 -3.72 10.50 8.78
N ALA A 134 -4.58 9.70 9.44
CA ALA A 134 -4.58 9.49 10.89
C ALA A 134 -3.70 8.34 11.37
N ALA A 135 -3.44 7.35 10.53
CA ALA A 135 -2.71 6.16 10.96
C ALA A 135 -1.28 6.53 11.39
N ASN A 136 -0.77 5.78 12.37
CA ASN A 136 0.62 5.92 12.78
C ASN A 136 1.56 5.13 11.87
N LEU A 137 1.03 4.10 11.20
CA LEU A 137 1.77 3.24 10.28
C LEU A 137 0.84 2.64 9.22
N PHE A 138 1.27 2.66 7.97
CA PHE A 138 0.73 1.84 6.90
C PHE A 138 1.56 0.57 6.78
N PHE A 139 0.96 -0.58 7.11
CA PHE A 139 1.61 -1.90 7.07
C PHE A 139 1.02 -2.76 5.95
N PHE A 140 1.82 -3.04 4.92
CA PHE A 140 1.39 -3.75 3.73
C PHE A 140 2.24 -4.99 3.46
N PRO A 141 1.93 -6.15 4.09
CA PRO A 141 2.72 -7.38 3.97
C PRO A 141 2.44 -8.18 2.68
N SER A 142 1.96 -7.53 1.61
CA SER A 142 1.63 -8.18 0.35
C SER A 142 2.82 -8.93 -0.25
N ARG A 143 2.57 -10.13 -0.75
CA ARG A 143 3.58 -11.03 -1.34
C ARG A 143 3.70 -10.86 -2.84
N GLU A 144 2.67 -10.29 -3.47
CA GLU A 144 2.61 -10.07 -4.92
C GLU A 144 1.86 -8.79 -5.25
N GLU A 145 2.47 -7.94 -6.06
CA GLU A 145 1.91 -6.69 -6.57
C GLU A 145 2.33 -6.46 -8.02
N THR A 146 1.59 -5.61 -8.70
CA THR A 146 2.00 -5.04 -9.99
C THR A 146 2.63 -3.66 -9.83
N GLU A 147 2.19 -2.89 -8.82
CA GLU A 147 2.76 -1.63 -8.37
C GLU A 147 2.56 -1.44 -6.87
N GLY A 148 1.33 -1.60 -6.38
CA GLY A 148 0.94 -1.28 -5.01
C GLY A 148 0.48 0.17 -4.87
N ILE A 149 -0.56 0.58 -5.61
CA ILE A 149 -1.11 1.95 -5.58
C ILE A 149 -1.42 2.40 -4.14
N VAL A 150 -1.90 1.51 -3.30
CA VAL A 150 -2.18 1.79 -1.87
C VAL A 150 -0.94 2.22 -1.08
N VAL A 151 0.26 1.81 -1.53
CA VAL A 151 1.53 2.29 -0.96
C VAL A 151 1.76 3.74 -1.36
N LEU A 152 1.49 4.11 -2.63
CA LEU A 152 1.57 5.50 -3.08
C LEU A 152 0.56 6.40 -2.34
N GLU A 153 -0.65 5.90 -2.07
CA GLU A 153 -1.65 6.60 -1.25
C GLU A 153 -1.14 6.89 0.16
N ALA A 154 -0.49 5.90 0.79
CA ALA A 154 0.12 6.06 2.10
C ALA A 154 1.28 7.06 2.10
N LEU A 155 2.18 6.97 1.11
CA LEU A 155 3.30 7.90 0.96
C LEU A 155 2.83 9.34 0.71
N ALA A 156 1.80 9.54 -0.13
CA ALA A 156 1.19 10.83 -0.40
C ALA A 156 0.57 11.46 0.85
N SER A 157 0.01 10.63 1.74
CA SER A 157 -0.51 11.06 3.04
C SER A 157 0.57 11.23 4.12
N GLN A 158 1.86 11.20 3.73
CA GLN A 158 3.01 11.30 4.63
C GLN A 158 2.99 10.25 5.75
N GLN A 159 2.52 9.04 5.42
CA GLN A 159 2.52 7.95 6.37
C GLN A 159 3.90 7.31 6.52
N GLN A 160 4.15 6.78 7.72
CA GLN A 160 5.22 5.80 7.89
C GLN A 160 4.81 4.52 7.17
N VAL A 161 5.64 4.01 6.27
CA VAL A 161 5.33 2.85 5.42
C VAL A 161 6.24 1.69 5.75
N LEU A 162 5.62 0.52 6.02
CA LEU A 162 6.29 -0.77 6.17
C LEU A 162 5.67 -1.75 5.18
N VAL A 163 6.49 -2.28 4.27
CA VAL A 163 6.05 -3.25 3.25
C VAL A 163 6.84 -4.55 3.37
N ARG A 164 6.36 -5.61 2.72
CA ARG A 164 7.19 -6.79 2.46
C ARG A 164 8.21 -6.44 1.38
N ASP A 165 9.46 -6.89 1.57
CA ASP A 165 10.48 -6.79 0.53
C ASP A 165 10.16 -7.74 -0.63
N ILE A 166 9.69 -7.18 -1.73
CA ILE A 166 9.32 -7.88 -2.96
C ILE A 166 9.85 -7.14 -4.19
N PRO A 167 10.15 -7.85 -5.29
CA PRO A 167 10.81 -7.26 -6.46
C PRO A 167 10.10 -6.07 -7.11
N VAL A 168 8.78 -5.97 -6.96
CA VAL A 168 7.97 -4.87 -7.54
C VAL A 168 8.38 -3.48 -7.03
N TYR A 169 8.96 -3.40 -5.84
CA TYR A 169 9.39 -2.13 -5.24
C TYR A 169 10.78 -1.67 -5.69
N GLN A 170 11.54 -2.54 -6.35
CA GLN A 170 12.87 -2.18 -6.86
C GLN A 170 12.79 -0.99 -7.84
N GLY A 171 13.68 -0.02 -7.63
CA GLY A 171 13.79 1.18 -8.46
C GLY A 171 12.87 2.34 -8.07
N TRP A 172 12.02 2.20 -7.04
CA TRP A 172 11.20 3.30 -6.53
C TRP A 172 11.03 3.34 -5.01
N LEU A 173 11.17 2.21 -4.31
CA LEU A 173 11.31 2.18 -2.86
C LEU A 173 12.71 1.73 -2.46
N VAL A 174 13.26 2.35 -1.42
CA VAL A 174 14.57 2.05 -0.84
C VAL A 174 14.42 1.85 0.66
N ALA A 175 14.73 0.65 1.11
CA ALA A 175 14.61 0.27 2.52
C ALA A 175 15.45 1.18 3.44
N ASN A 176 14.87 1.59 4.56
CA ASN A 176 15.45 2.50 5.55
C ASN A 176 15.70 3.94 5.06
N GLU A 177 15.29 4.28 3.84
CA GLU A 177 15.38 5.61 3.27
C GLU A 177 14.00 6.24 3.10
N ASN A 178 13.13 5.66 2.27
CA ASN A 178 11.80 6.18 2.00
C ASN A 178 10.65 5.25 2.48
N CYS A 179 10.98 4.06 2.95
CA CYS A 179 10.09 3.11 3.59
C CYS A 179 10.88 2.14 4.46
N TYR A 180 10.19 1.26 5.17
CA TYR A 180 10.79 0.08 5.79
C TYR A 180 10.33 -1.18 5.05
N MET A 181 11.21 -2.18 4.98
CA MET A 181 10.95 -3.46 4.32
C MET A 181 11.30 -4.62 5.24
N GLY A 182 10.45 -5.64 5.30
CA GLY A 182 10.67 -6.85 6.09
C GLY A 182 10.29 -8.11 5.35
N HIS A 183 10.80 -9.25 5.82
CA HIS A 183 10.58 -10.58 5.21
C HIS A 183 9.79 -11.53 6.11
N SER A 184 9.78 -11.31 7.42
CA SER A 184 9.18 -12.20 8.42
C SER A 184 8.28 -11.47 9.41
N ILE A 185 7.48 -12.23 10.16
CA ILE A 185 6.64 -11.72 11.26
C ILE A 185 7.49 -11.01 12.31
N GLU A 186 8.64 -11.58 12.66
CA GLU A 186 9.57 -11.03 13.65
C GLU A 186 10.15 -9.68 13.20
N GLU A 187 10.51 -9.56 11.92
CA GLU A 187 10.99 -8.30 11.36
C GLU A 187 9.90 -7.24 11.31
N PHE A 188 8.69 -7.62 10.86
CA PHE A 188 7.55 -6.70 10.85
C PHE A 188 7.24 -6.19 12.25
N LYS A 189 7.18 -7.08 13.23
CA LYS A 189 6.97 -6.72 14.64
C LYS A 189 8.03 -5.74 15.12
N LYS A 190 9.32 -6.05 14.92
CA LYS A 190 10.44 -5.19 15.30
C LYS A 190 10.36 -3.80 14.68
N TYR A 191 10.03 -3.70 13.39
CA TYR A 191 9.86 -2.41 12.72
C TYR A 191 8.66 -1.64 13.24
N ILE A 192 7.53 -2.30 13.48
CA ILE A 192 6.32 -1.66 14.03
C ILE A 192 6.63 -1.06 15.41
N GLU A 193 7.16 -1.86 16.33
CA GLU A 193 7.56 -1.39 17.67
C GLU A 193 8.56 -0.23 17.57
N GLY A 194 9.61 -0.40 16.76
CA GLY A 194 10.65 0.61 16.60
C GLY A 194 10.13 1.95 16.06
N LEU A 195 9.21 1.91 15.09
CA LEU A 195 8.61 3.09 14.47
C LEU A 195 7.62 3.79 15.41
N LEU A 196 6.71 3.02 16.03
CA LEU A 196 5.66 3.58 16.88
C LEU A 196 6.19 4.10 18.22
N GLU A 197 7.31 3.55 18.69
CA GLU A 197 7.99 4.00 19.90
C GLU A 197 9.08 5.07 19.63
N GLY A 198 9.29 5.45 18.36
CA GLY A 198 10.30 6.43 17.97
C GLY A 198 11.75 5.98 18.14
N LYS A 199 12.00 4.67 18.19
CA LYS A 199 13.33 4.08 18.34
C LYS A 199 14.15 4.00 17.05
N ILE A 200 13.49 4.10 15.92
CA ILE A 200 14.11 4.13 14.58
C ILE A 200 13.64 5.37 13.80
N PRO A 201 14.45 5.86 12.84
CA PRO A 201 14.16 7.09 12.12
C PRO A 201 12.83 7.07 11.36
N SER A 202 12.19 8.22 11.20
CA SER A 202 11.05 8.38 10.30
C SER A 202 11.51 8.48 8.85
N THR A 203 10.79 7.83 7.94
CA THR A 203 11.02 7.90 6.48
C THR A 203 9.91 8.69 5.75
N ARG A 204 9.02 9.36 6.48
CA ARG A 204 7.82 10.02 5.94
C ARG A 204 8.13 11.06 4.87
N GLU A 205 9.10 11.92 5.12
CA GLU A 205 9.50 13.00 4.19
C GLU A 205 10.05 12.43 2.87
N ALA A 206 11.01 11.52 2.96
CA ALA A 206 11.58 10.87 1.78
C ALA A 206 10.53 10.01 1.05
N GLY A 207 9.60 9.39 1.78
CA GLY A 207 8.46 8.67 1.21
C GLY A 207 7.52 9.58 0.44
N TYR A 208 7.20 10.76 0.98
CA TYR A 208 6.37 11.75 0.29
C TYR A 208 7.01 12.23 -1.02
N GLN A 209 8.32 12.45 -1.06
CA GLN A 209 9.04 12.81 -2.29
C GLN A 209 8.86 11.76 -3.40
N VAL A 210 8.78 10.47 -3.06
CA VAL A 210 8.45 9.41 -4.02
C VAL A 210 7.04 9.60 -4.59
N ALA A 211 6.06 9.92 -3.74
CA ALA A 211 4.69 10.16 -4.20
C ALA A 211 4.59 11.41 -5.10
N GLU A 212 5.33 12.49 -4.78
CA GLU A 212 5.38 13.70 -5.63
C GLU A 212 5.88 13.39 -7.04
N GLN A 213 6.96 12.60 -7.15
CA GLN A 213 7.51 12.18 -8.44
C GLN A 213 6.55 11.30 -9.25
N LYS A 214 5.62 10.62 -8.58
CA LYS A 214 4.59 9.76 -9.17
C LYS A 214 3.20 10.42 -9.18
N SER A 215 3.11 11.75 -9.04
CA SER A 215 1.83 12.44 -9.14
C SER A 215 1.17 12.23 -10.51
N ILE A 216 -0.16 12.18 -10.57
CA ILE A 216 -0.89 12.01 -11.86
C ILE A 216 -0.51 13.07 -12.88
N LYS A 217 -0.11 14.27 -12.44
CA LYS A 217 0.38 15.32 -13.32
C LYS A 217 1.71 14.93 -13.98
N GLN A 218 2.66 14.42 -13.19
CA GLN A 218 3.96 13.97 -13.71
C GLN A 218 3.79 12.78 -14.65
N ILE A 219 2.99 11.80 -14.24
CA ILE A 219 2.68 10.62 -15.04
C ILE A 219 2.00 11.02 -16.38
N GLY A 220 1.15 12.05 -16.37
CA GLY A 220 0.54 12.59 -17.57
C GLY A 220 1.56 13.09 -18.61
N TYR A 221 2.67 13.68 -18.17
CA TYR A 221 3.75 14.09 -19.07
C TYR A 221 4.48 12.86 -19.66
N GLU A 222 4.81 11.87 -18.84
CA GLU A 222 5.47 10.64 -19.31
C GLU A 222 4.61 9.87 -20.32
N LEU A 223 3.30 9.77 -20.06
CA LEU A 223 2.34 9.16 -20.98
C LEU A 223 2.28 9.92 -22.31
N LYS A 224 2.24 11.25 -22.26
CA LYS A 224 2.21 12.09 -23.46
C LYS A 224 3.42 11.83 -24.35
N GLU A 225 4.63 11.74 -23.79
CA GLU A 225 5.86 11.46 -24.56
C GLU A 225 5.76 10.10 -25.29
N VAL A 226 5.21 9.07 -24.65
CA VAL A 226 5.00 7.77 -25.30
C VAL A 226 4.01 7.89 -26.46
N TYR A 227 2.87 8.57 -26.27
CA TYR A 227 1.90 8.77 -27.34
C TYR A 227 2.47 9.58 -28.53
N GLU A 228 3.24 10.62 -28.27
CA GLU A 228 3.89 11.42 -29.31
C GLU A 228 4.90 10.58 -30.12
N THR A 229 5.63 9.67 -29.42
CA THR A 229 6.57 8.76 -30.09
C THR A 229 5.86 7.73 -30.96
N VAL A 230 4.69 7.24 -30.56
CA VAL A 230 3.92 6.25 -31.34
C VAL A 230 3.22 6.87 -32.55
N LEU A 231 2.85 8.15 -32.45
CA LEU A 231 2.10 8.87 -33.50
C LEU A 231 3.00 9.55 -34.53
N SER A 232 4.31 9.68 -34.27
CA SER A 232 5.31 10.24 -35.20
C SER A 232 5.78 9.21 -36.21
#